data_d0ae69c20afaa3afad10b35d5aa98cce
#
_entry.id   d0ae69c20afaa3afad10b35d5aa98cce
#
_cell.length_a   1.000
_cell.length_b   1.000
_cell.length_c   1.000
_cell.angle_alpha   90.00
_cell.angle_beta   90.00
_cell.angle_gamma   90.00
#
_symmetry.space_group_name_H-M   'P 1'
#
loop_
_entity.id
_entity.type
_entity.pdbx_description
1 polymer ?
#
loop_
_entity_poly.entity_id
_entity_poly.type
_entity_poly.pdbx_seq_one_letter_code
_entity_poly.pdbx_strand_id
1 'polypeptide(L)'
;MRNFKHRLVTFLRDEDGLILVEGLLMLPLVIWALVAMFIYWDVFRTINVTQKAAYSVADLLSRQRDTIPLTFANGLQNVLDFLTPGGHPVKMRITSLECTSTTGLKVCDFSSGSYKLLFSFSPGNKVTQLTQTQIQAWKGTTATNGKIAKLNNGESVFVVETTVDFKAQLPTVLAGLLIGVEDQTFGEFIVTRPRHRRLCLEGTTTCS
;
A
#
# COMPACT_ATOMS: atom_id res chain seq x y z
N MET A 1 45.03 -36.52 -40.18
CA MET A 1 43.56 -36.33 -40.16
C MET A 1 42.80 -37.43 -39.40
N ARG A 2 43.26 -38.71 -39.47
CA ARG A 2 42.56 -39.85 -38.82
C ARG A 2 42.58 -39.79 -37.31
N ASN A 3 43.64 -39.31 -36.67
CA ASN A 3 43.75 -39.17 -35.21
C ASN A 3 42.91 -38.03 -34.64
N PHE A 4 42.62 -36.99 -35.40
CA PHE A 4 41.75 -35.88 -34.96
C PHE A 4 40.30 -36.33 -34.92
N LYS A 5 39.83 -37.03 -35.94
CA LYS A 5 38.47 -37.62 -35.98
C LYS A 5 38.24 -38.60 -34.84
N HIS A 6 39.24 -39.44 -34.54
CA HIS A 6 39.12 -40.39 -33.45
C HIS A 6 39.03 -39.72 -32.10
N ARG A 7 39.83 -38.66 -31.84
CA ARG A 7 39.76 -37.88 -30.61
C ARG A 7 38.43 -37.12 -30.45
N LEU A 8 37.90 -36.61 -31.56
CA LEU A 8 36.60 -35.93 -31.57
C LEU A 8 35.43 -36.90 -31.29
N VAL A 9 35.49 -38.10 -31.83
CA VAL A 9 34.47 -39.14 -31.56
C VAL A 9 34.57 -39.65 -30.11
N THR A 10 35.77 -39.79 -29.56
CA THR A 10 35.97 -40.17 -28.17
C THR A 10 35.46 -39.07 -27.24
N PHE A 11 35.78 -37.81 -27.52
CA PHE A 11 35.31 -36.66 -26.75
C PHE A 11 33.76 -36.53 -26.78
N LEU A 12 33.12 -36.77 -27.90
CA LEU A 12 31.65 -36.76 -28.06
C LEU A 12 30.96 -37.97 -27.39
N ARG A 13 31.75 -39.00 -27.04
CA ARG A 13 31.26 -40.22 -26.40
C ARG A 13 31.63 -40.31 -24.91
N ASP A 14 32.38 -39.33 -24.44
CA ASP A 14 32.83 -39.24 -23.06
C ASP A 14 31.71 -38.59 -22.23
N GLU A 15 31.12 -39.35 -21.33
CA GLU A 15 30.00 -38.91 -20.46
C GLU A 15 30.49 -38.21 -19.20
N ASP A 16 31.82 -38.19 -18.93
CA ASP A 16 32.40 -37.55 -17.75
C ASP A 16 32.19 -36.03 -17.72
N GLY A 17 31.95 -35.38 -18.89
CA GLY A 17 31.59 -33.97 -19.02
C GLY A 17 30.12 -33.66 -18.78
N LEU A 18 29.24 -34.66 -18.77
CA LEU A 18 27.77 -34.45 -18.69
C LEU A 18 27.35 -33.77 -17.39
N ILE A 19 27.90 -34.22 -16.26
CA ILE A 19 27.67 -33.66 -14.92
C ILE A 19 28.08 -32.19 -14.85
N LEU A 20 29.20 -31.85 -15.51
CA LEU A 20 29.75 -30.49 -15.51
C LEU A 20 28.88 -29.56 -16.35
N VAL A 21 28.37 -30.03 -17.51
CA VAL A 21 27.44 -29.28 -18.38
C VAL A 21 26.07 -29.10 -17.68
N GLU A 22 25.58 -30.15 -17.03
CA GLU A 22 24.34 -30.09 -16.26
C GLU A 22 24.46 -29.07 -15.11
N GLY A 23 25.55 -29.10 -14.34
CA GLY A 23 25.83 -28.12 -13.29
C GLY A 23 25.95 -26.69 -13.83
N LEU A 24 26.59 -26.51 -14.98
CA LEU A 24 26.73 -25.20 -15.63
C LEU A 24 25.39 -24.61 -16.07
N LEU A 25 24.46 -25.45 -16.55
CA LEU A 25 23.10 -25.03 -16.94
C LEU A 25 22.20 -24.80 -15.74
N MET A 26 22.34 -25.61 -14.67
CA MET A 26 21.53 -25.47 -13.46
C MET A 26 21.92 -24.26 -12.61
N LEU A 27 23.20 -23.90 -12.57
CA LEU A 27 23.72 -22.83 -11.72
C LEU A 27 23.04 -21.47 -12.02
N PRO A 28 22.93 -20.97 -13.24
CA PRO A 28 22.25 -19.71 -13.53
C PRO A 28 20.76 -19.76 -13.17
N LEU A 29 20.09 -20.91 -13.34
CA LEU A 29 18.70 -21.09 -12.98
C LEU A 29 18.51 -21.03 -11.46
N VAL A 30 19.37 -21.66 -10.68
CA VAL A 30 19.34 -21.60 -9.21
C VAL A 30 19.61 -20.18 -8.72
N ILE A 31 20.59 -19.48 -9.28
CA ILE A 31 20.87 -18.08 -8.93
C ILE A 31 19.66 -17.22 -9.25
N TRP A 32 19.06 -17.38 -10.42
CA TRP A 32 17.85 -16.66 -10.81
C TRP A 32 16.69 -16.89 -9.82
N ALA A 33 16.46 -18.15 -9.43
CA ALA A 33 15.41 -18.50 -8.47
C ALA A 33 15.66 -17.88 -7.08
N LEU A 34 16.90 -17.87 -6.62
CA LEU A 34 17.27 -17.23 -5.35
C LEU A 34 17.04 -15.71 -5.40
N VAL A 35 17.47 -15.04 -6.46
CA VAL A 35 17.25 -13.60 -6.64
C VAL A 35 15.76 -13.27 -6.70
N ALA A 36 14.97 -14.06 -7.44
CA ALA A 36 13.53 -13.91 -7.49
C ALA A 36 12.90 -14.03 -6.09
N MET A 37 13.30 -15.05 -5.32
CA MET A 37 12.81 -15.27 -3.96
C MET A 37 13.09 -14.06 -3.05
N PHE A 38 14.29 -13.47 -3.11
CA PHE A 38 14.66 -12.29 -2.31
C PHE A 38 13.80 -11.07 -2.68
N ILE A 39 13.53 -10.83 -3.97
CA ILE A 39 12.70 -9.71 -4.41
C ILE A 39 11.25 -9.89 -3.96
N TYR A 40 10.67 -11.07 -4.15
CA TYR A 40 9.31 -11.35 -3.67
C TYR A 40 9.20 -11.22 -2.14
N TRP A 41 10.21 -11.68 -1.41
CA TRP A 41 10.24 -11.51 0.05
C TRP A 41 10.26 -10.04 0.46
N ASP A 42 11.03 -9.19 -0.23
CA ASP A 42 11.07 -7.75 0.03
C ASP A 42 9.74 -7.07 -0.27
N VAL A 43 9.07 -7.42 -1.38
CA VAL A 43 7.71 -6.95 -1.70
C VAL A 43 6.73 -7.30 -0.57
N PHE A 44 6.65 -8.57 -0.19
CA PHE A 44 5.72 -9.01 0.85
C PHE A 44 6.04 -8.39 2.21
N ARG A 45 7.32 -8.25 2.54
CA ARG A 45 7.75 -7.57 3.76
C ARG A 45 7.28 -6.11 3.76
N THR A 46 7.49 -5.39 2.67
CA THR A 46 7.09 -3.99 2.53
C THR A 46 5.58 -3.82 2.68
N ILE A 47 4.78 -4.62 2.01
CA ILE A 47 3.31 -4.60 2.13
C ILE A 47 2.89 -4.85 3.58
N ASN A 48 3.35 -5.95 4.19
CA ASN A 48 2.94 -6.32 5.54
C ASN A 48 3.35 -5.29 6.60
N VAL A 49 4.54 -4.72 6.49
CA VAL A 49 5.03 -3.72 7.45
C VAL A 49 4.26 -2.42 7.28
N THR A 50 4.04 -1.96 6.03
CA THR A 50 3.25 -0.75 5.76
C THR A 50 1.81 -0.90 6.25
N GLN A 51 1.20 -2.06 6.05
CA GLN A 51 -0.13 -2.36 6.56
C GLN A 51 -0.18 -2.27 8.09
N LYS A 52 0.74 -2.90 8.80
CA LYS A 52 0.83 -2.83 10.27
C LYS A 52 1.05 -1.40 10.77
N ALA A 53 1.91 -0.64 10.09
CA ALA A 53 2.16 0.76 10.40
C ALA A 53 0.90 1.61 10.21
N ALA A 54 0.16 1.39 9.13
CA ALA A 54 -1.10 2.07 8.86
C ALA A 54 -2.18 1.77 9.92
N TYR A 55 -2.28 0.51 10.37
CA TYR A 55 -3.16 0.14 11.49
C TYR A 55 -2.74 0.82 12.80
N SER A 56 -1.45 0.92 13.07
CA SER A 56 -0.94 1.62 14.27
C SER A 56 -1.30 3.10 14.25
N VAL A 57 -1.15 3.75 13.11
CA VAL A 57 -1.56 5.15 12.91
C VAL A 57 -3.07 5.31 13.09
N ALA A 58 -3.87 4.41 12.52
CA ALA A 58 -5.32 4.42 12.67
C ALA A 58 -5.75 4.24 14.15
N ASP A 59 -5.09 3.35 14.90
CA ASP A 59 -5.39 3.19 16.33
C ASP A 59 -5.01 4.44 17.13
N LEU A 60 -3.87 5.07 16.88
CA LEU A 60 -3.48 6.34 17.51
C LEU A 60 -4.52 7.43 17.25
N LEU A 61 -4.99 7.56 16.02
CA LEU A 61 -6.05 8.51 15.65
C LEU A 61 -7.38 8.19 16.34
N SER A 62 -7.76 6.91 16.44
CA SER A 62 -9.02 6.51 17.05
C SER A 62 -9.15 6.89 18.53
N ARG A 63 -8.02 7.01 19.22
CA ARG A 63 -7.93 7.35 20.65
C ARG A 63 -7.93 8.85 20.94
N GLN A 64 -7.85 9.70 19.92
CA GLN A 64 -7.88 11.14 20.11
C GLN A 64 -9.25 11.58 20.66
N ARG A 65 -9.21 12.45 21.67
CA ARG A 65 -10.43 12.96 22.34
C ARG A 65 -10.82 14.33 21.83
N ASP A 66 -9.83 15.12 21.49
CA ASP A 66 -9.96 16.51 21.09
C ASP A 66 -9.61 16.72 19.61
N THR A 67 -9.68 17.96 19.19
CA THR A 67 -9.22 18.37 17.86
C THR A 67 -7.73 18.03 17.70
N ILE A 68 -7.40 17.40 16.60
CA ILE A 68 -6.03 16.98 16.28
C ILE A 68 -5.21 18.21 15.89
N PRO A 69 -4.13 18.52 16.61
CA PRO A 69 -3.19 19.56 16.20
C PRO A 69 -2.51 19.18 14.88
N LEU A 70 -2.23 20.17 14.03
CA LEU A 70 -1.50 19.95 12.78
C LEU A 70 -0.11 19.35 13.01
N THR A 71 0.55 19.71 14.13
CA THR A 71 1.84 19.14 14.53
C THR A 71 1.75 17.65 14.79
N PHE A 72 0.70 17.18 15.44
CA PHE A 72 0.47 15.77 15.67
C PHE A 72 0.19 15.04 14.36
N ALA A 73 -0.68 15.59 13.51
CA ALA A 73 -1.01 15.01 12.21
C ALA A 73 0.22 14.87 11.30
N ASN A 74 1.11 15.86 11.30
CA ASN A 74 2.39 15.78 10.58
C ASN A 74 3.36 14.78 11.25
N GLY A 75 3.34 14.68 12.57
CA GLY A 75 4.14 13.69 13.31
C GLY A 75 3.78 12.24 12.97
N LEU A 76 2.54 11.96 12.61
CA LEU A 76 2.11 10.62 12.19
C LEU A 76 2.81 10.16 10.91
N GLN A 77 3.14 11.09 10.00
CA GLN A 77 3.94 10.75 8.82
C GLN A 77 5.35 10.29 9.22
N ASN A 78 5.97 10.96 10.20
CA ASN A 78 7.29 10.56 10.68
C ASN A 78 7.25 9.18 11.35
N VAL A 79 6.17 8.87 12.09
CA VAL A 79 5.95 7.54 12.65
C VAL A 79 5.80 6.49 11.55
N LEU A 80 5.03 6.81 10.53
CA LEU A 80 4.83 5.92 9.39
C LEU A 80 6.15 5.68 8.64
N ASP A 81 6.91 6.74 8.35
CA ASP A 81 8.21 6.67 7.69
C ASP A 81 9.23 5.88 8.52
N PHE A 82 9.18 5.98 9.87
CA PHE A 82 10.04 5.21 10.77
C PHE A 82 9.68 3.71 10.81
N LEU A 83 8.38 3.39 10.77
CA LEU A 83 7.91 2.01 10.85
C LEU A 83 8.04 1.25 9.52
N THR A 84 8.13 1.95 8.40
CA THR A 84 8.24 1.34 7.08
C THR A 84 9.70 1.08 6.69
N PRO A 85 9.99 0.02 5.91
CA PRO A 85 11.35 -0.25 5.48
C PRO A 85 11.95 0.92 4.69
N GLY A 86 13.21 1.24 4.95
CA GLY A 86 13.93 2.28 4.20
C GLY A 86 14.01 1.95 2.71
N GLY A 87 13.97 3.01 1.87
CA GLY A 87 14.07 2.89 0.42
C GLY A 87 12.72 2.91 -0.32
N HIS A 88 11.60 2.73 0.38
CA HIS A 88 10.28 2.77 -0.21
C HIS A 88 9.49 3.96 0.36
N PRO A 89 9.35 5.07 -0.39
CA PRO A 89 8.64 6.26 0.11
C PRO A 89 7.17 5.96 0.36
N VAL A 90 6.72 6.33 1.56
CA VAL A 90 5.32 6.17 1.97
C VAL A 90 4.63 7.51 2.04
N LYS A 91 3.38 7.51 1.61
CA LYS A 91 2.50 8.68 1.62
C LYS A 91 1.25 8.33 2.40
N MET A 92 0.67 9.29 3.10
CA MET A 92 -0.54 9.09 3.89
C MET A 92 -1.56 10.20 3.63
N ARG A 93 -2.83 9.81 3.68
CA ARG A 93 -3.97 10.72 3.70
C ARG A 93 -4.96 10.27 4.78
N ILE A 94 -5.41 11.22 5.60
CA ILE A 94 -6.41 11.01 6.64
C ILE A 94 -7.67 11.75 6.20
N THR A 95 -8.78 11.06 6.09
CA THR A 95 -10.06 11.63 5.69
C THR A 95 -11.12 11.30 6.73
N SER A 96 -11.77 12.30 7.30
CA SER A 96 -12.86 12.12 8.26
C SER A 96 -14.20 12.44 7.64
N LEU A 97 -15.15 11.54 7.82
CA LEU A 97 -16.48 11.57 7.26
C LEU A 97 -17.52 11.48 8.37
N GLU A 98 -18.63 12.21 8.24
CA GLU A 98 -19.78 12.14 9.14
C GLU A 98 -21.03 11.80 8.34
N CYS A 99 -21.88 10.96 8.91
CA CYS A 99 -23.20 10.69 8.36
C CYS A 99 -24.14 11.83 8.72
N THR A 100 -24.61 12.58 7.73
CA THR A 100 -25.64 13.61 7.89
C THR A 100 -26.80 13.31 6.95
N SER A 101 -27.83 12.66 7.46
CA SER A 101 -29.03 12.38 6.69
C SER A 101 -30.01 13.55 6.76
N THR A 102 -30.19 14.22 5.65
CA THR A 102 -31.19 15.30 5.51
C THR A 102 -32.60 14.80 5.14
N THR A 103 -32.72 13.54 4.75
CA THR A 103 -33.96 12.95 4.21
C THR A 103 -34.71 12.05 5.20
N GLY A 104 -34.41 12.15 6.51
CA GLY A 104 -35.07 11.32 7.53
C GLY A 104 -34.62 9.84 7.55
N LEU A 105 -33.69 9.45 6.70
CA LEU A 105 -33.05 8.14 6.73
C LEU A 105 -32.22 8.01 7.99
N LYS A 106 -32.42 6.95 8.75
CA LYS A 106 -31.68 6.71 9.98
C LYS A 106 -30.24 6.24 9.72
N VAL A 107 -29.94 5.84 8.50
CA VAL A 107 -28.67 5.21 8.11
C VAL A 107 -28.15 5.86 6.84
N CYS A 108 -26.86 6.19 6.83
CA CYS A 108 -26.14 6.61 5.64
C CYS A 108 -25.45 5.42 4.99
N ASP A 109 -25.57 5.37 3.69
CA ASP A 109 -24.74 4.53 2.84
C ASP A 109 -24.25 5.36 1.64
N PHE A 110 -23.32 4.83 0.85
CA PHE A 110 -22.82 5.53 -0.33
C PHE A 110 -23.88 5.68 -1.45
N SER A 111 -24.91 4.86 -1.43
CA SER A 111 -26.00 4.97 -2.38
C SER A 111 -26.86 6.21 -2.12
N SER A 112 -26.99 6.62 -0.87
CA SER A 112 -27.78 7.79 -0.46
C SER A 112 -27.03 9.12 -0.59
N GLY A 113 -25.69 9.09 -0.73
CA GLY A 113 -24.89 10.31 -0.87
C GLY A 113 -24.85 11.21 0.38
N SER A 114 -25.10 10.64 1.56
CA SER A 114 -25.31 11.38 2.81
C SER A 114 -24.06 11.57 3.65
N TYR A 115 -22.86 11.30 3.10
CA TYR A 115 -21.61 11.52 3.82
C TYR A 115 -21.12 12.96 3.64
N LYS A 116 -20.89 13.63 4.78
CA LYS A 116 -20.27 14.95 4.85
C LYS A 116 -18.79 14.77 5.12
N LEU A 117 -17.96 15.41 4.31
CA LEU A 117 -16.51 15.50 4.55
C LEU A 117 -16.26 16.49 5.69
N LEU A 118 -15.68 16.02 6.79
CA LEU A 118 -15.21 16.88 7.88
C LEU A 118 -13.86 17.50 7.52
N PHE A 119 -12.90 16.67 7.16
CA PHE A 119 -11.62 17.10 6.61
C PHE A 119 -10.96 16.00 5.79
N SER A 120 -10.04 16.39 4.93
CA SER A 120 -9.07 15.50 4.29
C SER A 120 -7.70 16.16 4.40
N PHE A 121 -6.74 15.44 4.96
CA PHE A 121 -5.41 15.95 5.25
C PHE A 121 -4.34 14.97 4.82
N SER A 122 -3.31 15.46 4.15
CA SER A 122 -2.12 14.70 3.80
C SER A 122 -0.89 15.41 4.35
N PRO A 123 -0.16 14.82 5.30
CA PRO A 123 1.04 15.40 5.83
C PRO A 123 2.05 15.71 4.71
N GLY A 124 2.59 16.94 4.72
CA GLY A 124 3.50 17.40 3.68
C GLY A 124 2.89 17.49 2.26
N ASN A 125 1.56 17.47 2.14
CA ASN A 125 0.84 17.49 0.86
C ASN A 125 1.32 16.44 -0.16
N LYS A 126 1.78 15.29 0.34
CA LYS A 126 2.29 14.18 -0.49
C LYS A 126 1.20 13.52 -1.36
N VAL A 127 -0.05 13.62 -0.94
CA VAL A 127 -1.24 13.10 -1.64
C VAL A 127 -2.28 14.20 -1.74
N THR A 128 -2.98 14.28 -2.86
CA THR A 128 -4.07 15.25 -3.05
C THR A 128 -5.18 15.02 -2.02
N GLN A 129 -5.59 16.07 -1.35
CA GLN A 129 -6.69 16.05 -0.39
C GLN A 129 -8.02 15.80 -1.13
N LEU A 130 -8.93 15.08 -0.49
CA LEU A 130 -10.25 14.83 -1.04
C LEU A 130 -11.18 16.03 -0.81
N THR A 131 -12.02 16.28 -1.79
CA THR A 131 -13.09 17.28 -1.72
C THR A 131 -14.43 16.61 -1.47
N GLN A 132 -15.42 17.39 -0.99
CA GLN A 132 -16.79 16.91 -0.80
C GLN A 132 -17.38 16.31 -2.09
N THR A 133 -17.10 16.93 -3.24
CA THR A 133 -17.57 16.44 -4.55
C THR A 133 -16.99 15.07 -4.88
N GLN A 134 -15.69 14.84 -4.57
CA GLN A 134 -15.07 13.54 -4.79
C GLN A 134 -15.63 12.46 -3.86
N ILE A 135 -15.94 12.81 -2.60
CA ILE A 135 -16.61 11.88 -1.68
C ILE A 135 -18.00 11.51 -2.18
N GLN A 136 -18.76 12.47 -2.69
CA GLN A 136 -20.07 12.20 -3.29
C GLN A 136 -19.98 11.36 -4.57
N ALA A 137 -18.90 11.51 -5.33
CA ALA A 137 -18.64 10.70 -6.52
C ALA A 137 -18.28 9.23 -6.20
N TRP A 138 -17.95 8.89 -4.93
CA TRP A 138 -17.79 7.50 -4.49
C TRP A 138 -19.11 6.71 -4.54
N LYS A 139 -20.24 7.43 -4.65
CA LYS A 139 -21.54 6.84 -4.87
C LYS A 139 -21.54 5.96 -6.12
N GLY A 140 -21.84 4.69 -5.95
CA GLY A 140 -21.95 3.75 -7.06
C GLY A 140 -20.61 3.25 -7.66
N THR A 141 -19.45 3.66 -7.14
CA THR A 141 -18.17 3.14 -7.60
C THR A 141 -17.81 1.84 -6.87
N THR A 142 -17.52 0.80 -7.64
CA THR A 142 -17.15 -0.52 -7.11
C THR A 142 -15.89 -0.47 -6.23
N ALA A 143 -15.00 0.50 -6.48
CA ALA A 143 -13.73 0.65 -5.75
C ALA A 143 -13.92 1.01 -4.26
N THR A 144 -15.00 1.73 -3.92
CA THR A 144 -15.29 2.18 -2.55
C THR A 144 -16.59 1.63 -1.98
N ASN A 145 -17.44 1.04 -2.83
CA ASN A 145 -18.68 0.40 -2.41
C ASN A 145 -18.38 -0.78 -1.48
N GLY A 146 -18.87 -0.70 -0.25
CA GLY A 146 -18.67 -1.74 0.77
C GLY A 146 -17.38 -1.61 1.58
N LYS A 147 -16.45 -0.71 1.23
CA LYS A 147 -15.25 -0.46 2.05
C LYS A 147 -15.57 0.33 3.33
N ILE A 148 -16.55 1.23 3.26
CA ILE A 148 -17.02 1.98 4.41
C ILE A 148 -18.35 1.38 4.87
N ALA A 149 -18.41 0.99 6.15
CA ALA A 149 -19.61 0.43 6.74
C ALA A 149 -20.75 1.47 6.77
N LYS A 150 -22.00 0.99 6.72
CA LYS A 150 -23.17 1.83 6.96
C LYS A 150 -23.08 2.50 8.32
N LEU A 151 -23.36 3.80 8.37
CA LEU A 151 -23.30 4.62 9.58
C LEU A 151 -24.70 5.09 9.93
N ASN A 152 -25.00 5.18 11.23
CA ASN A 152 -26.21 5.87 11.67
C ASN A 152 -26.03 7.40 11.57
N ASN A 153 -27.15 8.11 11.49
CA ASN A 153 -27.13 9.56 11.44
C ASN A 153 -26.39 10.13 12.68
N GLY A 154 -25.43 11.03 12.45
CA GLY A 154 -24.56 11.61 13.48
C GLY A 154 -23.32 10.78 13.82
N GLU A 155 -23.18 9.55 13.29
CA GLU A 155 -21.93 8.80 13.46
C GLU A 155 -20.86 9.29 12.48
N SER A 156 -19.62 9.20 12.92
CA SER A 156 -18.46 9.56 12.12
C SER A 156 -17.50 8.36 11.95
N VAL A 157 -16.78 8.40 10.87
CA VAL A 157 -15.74 7.43 10.53
C VAL A 157 -14.56 8.20 9.95
N PHE A 158 -13.36 7.68 10.15
CA PHE A 158 -12.21 8.20 9.43
C PHE A 158 -11.52 7.09 8.65
N VAL A 159 -10.90 7.50 7.58
CA VAL A 159 -10.18 6.65 6.64
C VAL A 159 -8.72 7.06 6.66
N VAL A 160 -7.85 6.11 6.87
CA VAL A 160 -6.40 6.26 6.70
C VAL A 160 -6.03 5.53 5.42
N GLU A 161 -5.63 6.29 4.43
CA GLU A 161 -5.11 5.77 3.18
C GLU A 161 -3.59 5.91 3.20
N THR A 162 -2.89 4.83 3.02
CA THR A 162 -1.44 4.83 2.88
C THR A 162 -1.06 4.28 1.51
N THR A 163 -0.04 4.86 0.92
CA THR A 163 0.46 4.46 -0.38
C THR A 163 1.96 4.31 -0.27
N VAL A 164 2.49 3.16 -0.61
CA VAL A 164 3.93 2.89 -0.67
C VAL A 164 4.35 2.70 -2.11
N ASP A 165 5.36 3.46 -2.53
CA ASP A 165 5.97 3.32 -3.85
C ASP A 165 7.12 2.31 -3.71
N PHE A 166 6.85 1.04 -4.03
CA PHE A 166 7.86 0.00 -4.03
C PHE A 166 8.79 0.18 -5.23
N LYS A 167 10.09 0.23 -4.95
CA LYS A 167 11.14 0.27 -5.98
C LYS A 167 11.95 -1.02 -5.91
N ALA A 168 12.01 -1.73 -7.02
CA ALA A 168 12.83 -2.93 -7.11
C ALA A 168 14.32 -2.58 -6.91
N GLN A 169 15.01 -3.32 -6.05
CA GLN A 169 16.44 -3.11 -5.75
C GLN A 169 17.34 -3.40 -6.98
N LEU A 170 16.86 -4.17 -7.94
CA LEU A 170 17.52 -4.42 -9.21
C LEU A 170 17.12 -3.39 -10.26
N PRO A 171 17.98 -3.11 -11.28
CA PRO A 171 17.58 -2.29 -12.41
C PRO A 171 16.25 -2.77 -12.97
N THR A 172 15.30 -1.84 -13.13
CA THR A 172 13.88 -2.12 -13.49
C THR A 172 13.75 -3.01 -14.73
N VAL A 173 14.64 -2.81 -15.71
CA VAL A 173 14.68 -3.61 -16.94
C VAL A 173 15.03 -5.08 -16.64
N LEU A 174 15.97 -5.32 -15.72
CA LEU A 174 16.41 -6.67 -15.39
C LEU A 174 15.38 -7.37 -14.49
N ALA A 175 14.79 -6.64 -13.54
CA ALA A 175 13.75 -7.14 -12.65
C ALA A 175 12.47 -7.48 -13.43
N GLY A 176 12.03 -6.60 -14.32
CA GLY A 176 10.85 -6.81 -15.17
C GLY A 176 11.03 -7.96 -16.17
N LEU A 177 12.18 -8.01 -16.85
CA LEU A 177 12.46 -9.03 -17.84
C LEU A 177 12.67 -10.44 -17.26
N LEU A 178 13.37 -10.53 -16.12
CA LEU A 178 13.76 -11.81 -15.53
C LEU A 178 12.78 -12.34 -14.48
N ILE A 179 12.11 -11.44 -13.74
CA ILE A 179 11.36 -11.81 -12.52
C ILE A 179 9.92 -11.34 -12.59
N GLY A 180 9.59 -10.42 -13.52
CA GLY A 180 8.25 -9.86 -13.67
C GLY A 180 7.85 -8.90 -12.53
N VAL A 181 8.81 -8.40 -11.76
CA VAL A 181 8.57 -7.40 -10.71
C VAL A 181 9.11 -6.05 -11.17
N GLU A 182 8.20 -5.15 -11.43
CA GLU A 182 8.47 -3.76 -11.77
C GLU A 182 8.22 -2.87 -10.54
N ASP A 183 8.57 -1.58 -10.66
CA ASP A 183 8.20 -0.58 -9.67
C ASP A 183 6.67 -0.52 -9.56
N GLN A 184 6.15 -0.73 -8.36
CA GLN A 184 4.72 -0.80 -8.12
C GLN A 184 4.30 0.05 -6.94
N THR A 185 3.07 0.53 -6.99
CA THR A 185 2.47 1.30 -5.91
C THR A 185 1.43 0.44 -5.20
N PHE A 186 1.64 0.21 -3.92
CA PHE A 186 0.69 -0.50 -3.08
C PHE A 186 -0.06 0.48 -2.21
N GLY A 187 -1.38 0.32 -2.13
CA GLY A 187 -2.25 1.17 -1.33
C GLY A 187 -3.04 0.38 -0.30
N GLU A 188 -3.09 0.89 0.94
CA GLU A 188 -3.93 0.38 2.00
C GLU A 188 -5.03 1.39 2.33
N PHE A 189 -6.22 0.88 2.59
CA PHE A 189 -7.41 1.65 2.89
C PHE A 189 -8.02 1.16 4.19
N ILE A 190 -7.74 1.85 5.29
CA ILE A 190 -8.16 1.46 6.63
C ILE A 190 -9.27 2.37 7.11
N VAL A 191 -10.41 1.78 7.41
CA VAL A 191 -11.58 2.48 7.93
C VAL A 191 -11.72 2.19 9.41
N THR A 192 -11.78 3.25 10.22
CA THR A 192 -11.87 3.13 11.68
C THR A 192 -12.88 4.12 12.24
N ARG A 193 -13.59 3.73 13.29
CA ARG A 193 -14.46 4.65 14.04
C ARG A 193 -13.68 5.30 15.16
N PRO A 194 -13.84 6.63 15.37
CA PRO A 194 -13.30 7.28 16.57
C PRO A 194 -13.95 6.69 17.83
N ARG A 195 -13.17 6.52 18.89
CA ARG A 195 -13.68 5.93 20.15
C ARG A 195 -14.46 6.91 21.00
N HIS A 196 -14.23 8.22 20.82
CA HIS A 196 -14.84 9.24 21.68
C HIS A 196 -15.81 10.12 20.91
N ARG A 197 -15.30 11.04 20.12
CA ARG A 197 -16.08 11.98 19.32
C ARG A 197 -15.63 11.93 17.87
N ARG A 198 -16.34 12.64 17.00
CA ARG A 198 -15.90 12.83 15.62
C ARG A 198 -14.48 13.37 15.58
N LEU A 199 -13.70 12.85 14.67
CA LEU A 199 -12.32 13.27 14.50
C LEU A 199 -12.30 14.59 13.73
N CYS A 200 -11.70 15.61 14.35
CA CYS A 200 -11.56 16.96 13.81
C CYS A 200 -10.09 17.35 13.70
N LEU A 201 -9.76 18.18 12.73
CA LEU A 201 -8.41 18.71 12.55
C LEU A 201 -8.40 20.21 12.86
N GLU A 202 -7.35 20.69 13.50
CA GLU A 202 -7.14 22.09 13.80
C GLU A 202 -7.23 22.95 12.52
N GLY A 203 -7.95 24.07 12.61
CA GLY A 203 -8.14 24.98 11.48
C GLY A 203 -9.25 24.59 10.49
N THR A 204 -9.98 23.47 10.73
CA THR A 204 -11.12 23.12 9.87
C THR A 204 -12.42 23.71 10.40
N THR A 205 -13.10 24.51 9.57
CA THR A 205 -14.37 25.17 9.90
C THR A 205 -15.56 24.21 9.98
N THR A 206 -15.43 23.03 9.44
CA THR A 206 -16.52 22.01 9.38
C THR A 206 -16.74 21.27 10.69
N CYS A 207 -15.85 21.47 11.65
CA CYS A 207 -15.84 20.82 12.95
C CYS A 207 -16.35 21.69 14.11
N SER A 208 -16.70 22.94 13.86
CA SER A 208 -17.28 23.86 14.84
C SER A 208 -18.76 23.58 15.08
#